data_2e7256cbe06dbae9a2bc5d28f5cb589c
#
_entry.id   2e7256cbe06dbae9a2bc5d28f5cb589c
#
_cell.length_a   1.000
_cell.length_b   1.000
_cell.length_c   1.000
_cell.angle_alpha   90.00
_cell.angle_beta   90.00
_cell.angle_gamma   90.00
#
_symmetry.space_group_name_H-M   'P 1'
#
loop_
_entity.id
_entity.type
_entity.pdbx_description
1 polymer ?
#
loop_
_entity_poly.entity_id
_entity_poly.type
_entity_poly.pdbx_seq_one_letter_code
_entity_poly.pdbx_strand_id
1 'polypeptide(L)'
;MIHQKQMQNFMRPTKSITLVKMNSKISSWNIGDVKITRIIEAERAGPMFVVPDAVPEEILKMPWLQPHFSDSEGNTIVSIHALVIETSEKCIIVDTCLGNDKERHIPQWNMLQTKFLEDLDKAGYSVDQIDTVLCTHMHTDHVGWNTILVNDKWEPTFKKADYLFGQKEWEYTEKPVSYTHLTLPTKRIV
;
A
#
# COMPACT_ATOMS: atom_id res chain seq x y z
N MET A 1 24.94 12.90 -1.43
CA MET A 1 25.82 11.92 -2.13
C MET A 1 25.99 10.57 -1.41
N ILE A 2 25.78 10.47 -0.10
CA ILE A 2 25.89 9.19 0.65
C ILE A 2 24.67 8.27 0.41
N HIS A 3 23.46 8.82 0.25
CA HIS A 3 22.23 8.04 0.04
C HIS A 3 22.15 7.28 -1.30
N GLN A 4 22.69 7.82 -2.38
CA GLN A 4 22.64 7.17 -3.70
C GLN A 4 23.57 5.93 -3.80
N LYS A 5 24.72 5.94 -3.14
CA LYS A 5 25.62 4.77 -3.14
C LYS A 5 25.07 3.60 -2.30
N GLN A 6 24.31 3.86 -1.26
CA GLN A 6 23.66 2.80 -0.48
C GLN A 6 22.54 2.11 -1.28
N MET A 7 21.74 2.85 -2.07
CA MET A 7 20.69 2.26 -2.91
C MET A 7 21.23 1.37 -4.03
N GLN A 8 22.38 1.70 -4.65
CA GLN A 8 22.97 0.90 -5.72
C GLN A 8 23.51 -0.45 -5.25
N ASN A 9 23.92 -0.59 -4.00
CA ASN A 9 24.36 -1.87 -3.44
C ASN A 9 23.21 -2.82 -3.08
N PHE A 10 21.97 -2.32 -2.93
CA PHE A 10 20.78 -3.11 -2.64
C PHE A 10 20.13 -3.72 -3.90
N MET A 11 20.52 -3.28 -5.10
CA MET A 11 19.96 -3.76 -6.38
C MET A 11 20.60 -5.03 -6.92
N ARG A 12 21.45 -5.74 -6.17
CA ARG A 12 21.94 -7.06 -6.60
C ARG A 12 20.83 -8.10 -6.40
N PRO A 13 20.46 -8.88 -7.43
CA PRO A 13 19.44 -9.92 -7.30
C PRO A 13 20.01 -11.05 -6.43
N THR A 14 19.63 -11.07 -5.16
CA THR A 14 19.96 -12.18 -4.26
C THR A 14 18.69 -12.95 -3.95
N LYS A 15 18.66 -14.19 -4.43
CA LYS A 15 17.76 -15.31 -4.08
C LYS A 15 16.27 -15.10 -4.39
N SER A 16 15.66 -16.14 -4.93
CA SER A 16 14.24 -16.27 -5.26
C SER A 16 13.36 -15.78 -4.09
N ILE A 17 12.50 -14.82 -4.37
CA ILE A 17 11.50 -14.34 -3.44
C ILE A 17 10.50 -15.47 -3.22
N THR A 18 10.48 -16.04 -2.03
CA THR A 18 9.49 -17.05 -1.66
C THR A 18 8.17 -16.34 -1.35
N LEU A 19 7.13 -16.64 -2.16
CA LEU A 19 5.77 -16.22 -1.83
C LEU A 19 5.33 -16.97 -0.57
N VAL A 20 5.14 -16.24 0.51
CA VAL A 20 4.55 -16.78 1.74
C VAL A 20 3.11 -17.17 1.45
N LYS A 21 2.71 -18.41 1.78
CA LYS A 21 1.36 -18.90 1.59
C LYS A 21 0.46 -18.19 2.61
N MET A 22 -0.32 -17.21 2.17
CA MET A 22 -1.12 -16.33 3.02
C MET A 22 -2.37 -17.02 3.56
N ASN A 23 -2.64 -16.82 4.85
CA ASN A 23 -4.00 -16.80 5.38
C ASN A 23 -4.76 -15.64 4.74
N SER A 24 -6.06 -15.82 4.49
CA SER A 24 -6.97 -14.90 3.79
C SER A 24 -6.45 -13.45 3.57
N LYS A 25 -6.44 -12.97 2.32
CA LYS A 25 -6.11 -11.58 1.97
C LYS A 25 -7.06 -10.55 2.61
N ILE A 26 -8.18 -11.00 3.13
CA ILE A 26 -9.25 -10.19 3.71
C ILE A 26 -9.43 -10.60 5.17
N SER A 27 -9.42 -9.61 6.05
CA SER A 27 -9.70 -9.77 7.49
C SER A 27 -10.59 -8.63 7.96
N SER A 28 -11.55 -8.91 8.86
CA SER A 28 -12.48 -7.88 9.36
C SER A 28 -12.59 -7.93 10.88
N TRP A 29 -12.80 -6.77 11.50
CA TRP A 29 -13.01 -6.58 12.93
C TRP A 29 -14.15 -5.59 13.16
N ASN A 30 -14.88 -5.76 14.28
CA ASN A 30 -15.84 -4.76 14.75
C ASN A 30 -15.31 -4.10 16.02
N ILE A 31 -15.39 -2.79 16.08
CA ILE A 31 -15.06 -1.97 17.26
C ILE A 31 -16.30 -1.13 17.54
N GLY A 32 -17.14 -1.60 18.47
CA GLY A 32 -18.49 -1.05 18.62
C GLY A 32 -19.29 -1.24 17.33
N ASP A 33 -19.86 -0.15 16.83
CA ASP A 33 -20.66 -0.13 15.60
C ASP A 33 -19.81 0.12 14.33
N VAL A 34 -18.48 0.21 14.48
CA VAL A 34 -17.56 0.42 13.35
C VAL A 34 -17.00 -0.92 12.91
N LYS A 35 -17.14 -1.23 11.62
CA LYS A 35 -16.48 -2.37 10.99
C LYS A 35 -15.23 -1.91 10.26
N ILE A 36 -14.11 -2.59 10.52
CA ILE A 36 -12.84 -2.36 9.84
C ILE A 36 -12.51 -3.61 9.04
N THR A 37 -12.26 -3.46 7.75
CA THR A 37 -11.87 -4.55 6.86
C THR A 37 -10.52 -4.25 6.23
N ARG A 38 -9.54 -5.13 6.45
CA ARG A 38 -8.22 -5.07 5.80
C ARG A 38 -8.26 -5.87 4.50
N ILE A 39 -7.75 -5.26 3.42
CA ILE A 39 -7.62 -5.88 2.11
C ILE A 39 -6.17 -5.75 1.67
N ILE A 40 -5.47 -6.89 1.56
CA ILE A 40 -4.05 -6.93 1.24
C ILE A 40 -3.88 -7.00 -0.27
N GLU A 41 -3.18 -6.00 -0.85
CA GLU A 41 -2.77 -6.03 -2.25
C GLU A 41 -1.51 -6.87 -2.46
N ALA A 42 -0.48 -6.62 -1.64
CA ALA A 42 0.80 -7.30 -1.71
C ALA A 42 1.36 -7.60 -0.33
N GLU A 43 2.00 -8.75 -0.19
CA GLU A 43 2.73 -9.15 1.00
C GLU A 43 4.04 -9.81 0.60
N ARG A 44 5.10 -9.51 1.31
CA ARG A 44 6.44 -10.00 1.00
C ARG A 44 7.25 -10.24 2.25
N ALA A 45 7.93 -11.40 2.32
CA ALA A 45 9.02 -11.61 3.26
C ALA A 45 10.36 -11.15 2.65
N GLY A 46 11.17 -10.45 3.42
CA GLY A 46 12.49 -10.01 2.97
C GLY A 46 13.06 -8.85 3.80
N PRO A 47 14.21 -8.34 3.39
CA PRO A 47 14.84 -7.21 4.07
C PRO A 47 13.93 -5.98 4.08
N MET A 48 13.88 -5.29 5.20
CA MET A 48 13.12 -4.07 5.40
C MET A 48 14.04 -2.86 5.31
N PHE A 49 14.08 -2.18 4.17
CA PHE A 49 14.99 -1.06 3.93
C PHE A 49 14.66 0.20 4.77
N VAL A 50 13.40 0.34 5.22
CA VAL A 50 12.98 1.46 6.08
C VAL A 50 13.34 1.27 7.56
N VAL A 51 13.74 0.05 7.93
CA VAL A 51 14.23 -0.30 9.27
C VAL A 51 15.55 -1.05 9.11
N PRO A 52 16.69 -0.36 8.95
CA PRO A 52 17.98 -0.99 8.63
C PRO A 52 18.47 -2.01 9.68
N ASP A 53 18.06 -1.82 10.93
CA ASP A 53 18.44 -2.70 12.05
C ASP A 53 17.58 -3.98 12.13
N ALA A 54 16.52 -4.09 11.31
CA ALA A 54 15.69 -5.30 11.22
C ALA A 54 16.39 -6.39 10.38
N VAL A 55 17.57 -6.80 10.85
CA VAL A 55 18.33 -7.90 10.25
C VAL A 55 17.87 -9.24 10.82
N PRO A 56 18.00 -10.36 10.06
CA PRO A 56 17.50 -11.67 10.50
C PRO A 56 18.00 -12.08 11.89
N GLU A 57 19.25 -11.79 12.20
CA GLU A 57 19.87 -12.13 13.49
C GLU A 57 19.18 -11.44 14.68
N GLU A 58 18.70 -10.21 14.48
CA GLU A 58 17.96 -9.47 15.51
C GLU A 58 16.48 -9.88 15.55
N ILE A 59 15.87 -10.09 14.40
CA ILE A 59 14.48 -10.55 14.30
C ILE A 59 14.27 -11.91 14.95
N LEU A 60 15.20 -12.85 14.77
CA LEU A 60 15.12 -14.21 15.37
C LEU A 60 15.19 -14.18 16.90
N LYS A 61 15.71 -13.12 17.51
CA LYS A 61 15.69 -12.94 18.98
C LYS A 61 14.30 -12.59 19.52
N MET A 62 13.33 -12.27 18.63
CA MET A 62 11.98 -11.82 18.97
C MET A 62 10.94 -12.85 18.49
N PRO A 63 10.75 -13.98 19.21
CA PRO A 63 9.90 -15.09 18.74
C PRO A 63 8.43 -14.71 18.59
N TRP A 64 7.97 -13.65 19.24
CA TRP A 64 6.59 -13.16 19.11
C TRP A 64 6.28 -12.55 17.73
N LEU A 65 7.30 -12.22 16.92
CA LEU A 65 7.10 -11.78 15.54
C LEU A 65 6.64 -12.93 14.62
N GLN A 66 6.97 -14.17 14.97
CA GLN A 66 6.60 -15.33 14.17
C GLN A 66 5.19 -15.83 14.53
N PRO A 67 4.44 -16.33 13.57
CA PRO A 67 4.73 -16.40 12.13
C PRO A 67 4.21 -15.18 11.34
N HIS A 68 3.64 -14.16 12.00
CA HIS A 68 2.83 -13.14 11.36
C HIS A 68 3.63 -11.94 10.83
N PHE A 69 4.76 -11.61 11.46
CA PHE A 69 5.57 -10.45 11.16
C PHE A 69 6.98 -10.81 10.72
N SER A 70 7.37 -12.08 10.87
CA SER A 70 8.60 -12.64 10.31
C SER A 70 8.42 -14.11 9.98
N ASP A 71 9.24 -14.60 9.04
CA ASP A 71 9.36 -16.02 8.75
C ASP A 71 10.37 -16.73 9.68
N SER A 72 10.55 -18.04 9.48
CA SER A 72 11.48 -18.85 10.26
C SER A 72 12.95 -18.55 10.00
N GLU A 73 13.26 -17.80 8.93
CA GLU A 73 14.62 -17.37 8.57
C GLU A 73 14.94 -15.96 9.10
N GLY A 74 13.99 -15.31 9.80
CA GLY A 74 14.14 -13.95 10.32
C GLY A 74 13.90 -12.86 9.30
N ASN A 75 13.34 -13.17 8.12
CA ASN A 75 12.92 -12.14 7.20
C ASN A 75 11.64 -11.49 7.70
N THR A 76 11.57 -10.16 7.67
CA THR A 76 10.36 -9.43 8.02
C THR A 76 9.28 -9.62 6.96
N ILE A 77 8.02 -9.76 7.38
CA ILE A 77 6.86 -9.81 6.51
C ILE A 77 6.25 -8.41 6.44
N VAL A 78 6.30 -7.83 5.24
CA VAL A 78 5.75 -6.49 4.95
C VAL A 78 4.47 -6.65 4.17
N SER A 79 3.41 -5.97 4.60
CA SER A 79 2.09 -6.00 3.98
C SER A 79 1.70 -4.62 3.48
N ILE A 80 1.37 -4.52 2.19
CA ILE A 80 0.76 -3.34 1.59
C ILE A 80 -0.72 -3.63 1.47
N HIS A 81 -1.53 -2.88 2.20
CA HIS A 81 -2.96 -3.12 2.34
C HIS A 81 -3.76 -1.85 2.55
N ALA A 82 -5.01 -1.88 2.17
CA ALA A 82 -5.99 -0.85 2.49
C ALA A 82 -6.82 -1.27 3.70
N LEU A 83 -7.32 -0.29 4.45
CA LEU A 83 -8.35 -0.49 5.46
C LEU A 83 -9.65 0.17 4.99
N VAL A 84 -10.74 -0.59 4.90
CA VAL A 84 -12.07 -0.05 4.72
C VAL A 84 -12.70 0.09 6.10
N ILE A 85 -13.12 1.31 6.44
CA ILE A 85 -13.79 1.66 7.70
C ILE A 85 -15.24 1.98 7.38
N GLU A 86 -16.15 1.13 7.85
CA GLU A 86 -17.58 1.26 7.66
C GLU A 86 -18.24 1.68 8.97
N THR A 87 -18.97 2.77 8.92
CA THR A 87 -19.82 3.30 9.99
C THR A 87 -21.28 3.31 9.53
N SER A 88 -22.22 3.76 10.37
CA SER A 88 -23.62 3.96 9.95
C SER A 88 -23.80 5.04 8.88
N GLU A 89 -22.81 5.94 8.69
CA GLU A 89 -22.93 7.11 7.82
C GLU A 89 -21.89 7.12 6.70
N LYS A 90 -20.74 6.45 6.88
CA LYS A 90 -19.58 6.59 6.01
C LYS A 90 -18.93 5.24 5.68
N CYS A 91 -18.48 5.13 4.43
CA CYS A 91 -17.61 4.07 3.96
C CYS A 91 -16.27 4.67 3.49
N ILE A 92 -15.26 4.59 4.33
CA ILE A 92 -13.97 5.25 4.15
C ILE A 92 -12.93 4.19 3.77
N ILE A 93 -12.17 4.42 2.71
CA ILE A 93 -10.96 3.63 2.46
C ILE A 93 -9.73 4.43 2.89
N VAL A 94 -8.89 3.81 3.73
CA VAL A 94 -7.63 4.40 4.20
C VAL A 94 -6.49 3.73 3.46
N ASP A 95 -5.71 4.52 2.78
CA ASP A 95 -4.65 4.16 1.84
C ASP A 95 -5.13 3.24 0.71
N THR A 96 -4.63 3.45 -0.46
CA THR A 96 -5.09 2.75 -1.66
C THR A 96 -3.97 1.98 -2.36
N CYS A 97 -3.02 1.48 -1.58
CA CYS A 97 -1.99 0.55 -2.03
C CYS A 97 -1.17 1.02 -3.26
N LEU A 98 -0.66 0.08 -4.07
CA LEU A 98 0.26 0.33 -5.21
C LEU A 98 -0.45 0.69 -6.51
N GLY A 99 -1.59 0.04 -6.77
CA GLY A 99 -2.33 0.20 -8.02
C GLY A 99 -1.72 -0.53 -9.22
N ASN A 100 -2.53 -0.75 -10.26
CA ASN A 100 -2.11 -1.35 -11.51
C ASN A 100 -1.66 -0.32 -12.54
N ASP A 101 -0.94 -0.78 -13.58
CA ASP A 101 -0.56 -0.03 -14.78
C ASP A 101 0.34 1.19 -14.54
N LYS A 102 1.01 1.24 -13.38
CA LYS A 102 1.85 2.38 -12.98
C LYS A 102 3.33 2.09 -13.17
N GLU A 103 4.03 3.00 -13.84
CA GLU A 103 5.48 2.98 -13.88
C GLU A 103 6.07 3.31 -12.50
N ARG A 104 6.98 2.45 -12.02
CA ARG A 104 7.64 2.57 -10.72
C ARG A 104 9.13 2.29 -10.84
N HIS A 105 9.94 3.04 -10.09
CA HIS A 105 11.38 2.78 -10.02
C HIS A 105 11.75 1.49 -9.28
N ILE A 106 10.87 1.01 -8.39
CA ILE A 106 11.02 -0.27 -7.72
C ILE A 106 10.53 -1.37 -8.66
N PRO A 107 11.42 -2.26 -9.18
CA PRO A 107 11.04 -3.24 -10.20
C PRO A 107 9.88 -4.15 -9.80
N GLN A 108 9.78 -4.49 -8.51
CA GLN A 108 8.71 -5.34 -7.98
C GLN A 108 7.35 -4.65 -7.92
N TRP A 109 7.31 -3.33 -8.08
CA TRP A 109 6.10 -2.50 -8.05
C TRP A 109 5.75 -1.93 -9.43
N ASN A 110 6.62 -2.17 -10.41
CA ASN A 110 6.47 -1.60 -11.74
C ASN A 110 5.41 -2.36 -12.57
N MET A 111 4.46 -1.63 -13.15
CA MET A 111 3.42 -2.15 -14.05
C MET A 111 2.67 -3.36 -13.46
N LEU A 112 2.32 -3.28 -12.17
CA LEU A 112 1.61 -4.36 -11.48
C LEU A 112 0.25 -4.64 -12.14
N GLN A 113 -0.18 -5.92 -11.98
CA GLN A 113 -1.51 -6.41 -12.34
C GLN A 113 -2.04 -7.23 -11.16
N THR A 114 -2.47 -6.54 -10.10
CA THR A 114 -3.03 -7.17 -8.91
C THR A 114 -4.54 -7.32 -9.02
N LYS A 115 -5.12 -8.13 -8.14
CA LYS A 115 -6.56 -8.34 -8.05
C LYS A 115 -7.21 -7.51 -6.93
N PHE A 116 -6.60 -6.40 -6.55
CA PHE A 116 -7.05 -5.61 -5.41
C PHE A 116 -8.53 -5.20 -5.50
N LEU A 117 -8.98 -4.69 -6.67
CA LEU A 117 -10.38 -4.30 -6.85
C LEU A 117 -11.35 -5.49 -6.83
N GLU A 118 -10.92 -6.66 -7.35
CA GLU A 118 -11.70 -7.90 -7.20
C GLU A 118 -11.78 -8.34 -5.73
N ASP A 119 -10.69 -8.18 -4.97
CA ASP A 119 -10.66 -8.55 -3.56
C ASP A 119 -11.44 -7.54 -2.70
N LEU A 120 -11.50 -6.27 -3.09
CA LEU A 120 -12.39 -5.25 -2.52
C LEU A 120 -13.86 -5.66 -2.70
N ASP A 121 -14.25 -6.07 -3.92
CA ASP A 121 -15.60 -6.54 -4.23
C ASP A 121 -15.96 -7.82 -3.43
N LYS A 122 -15.05 -8.79 -3.36
CA LYS A 122 -15.22 -10.00 -2.52
C LYS A 122 -15.35 -9.69 -1.03
N ALA A 123 -14.76 -8.60 -0.56
CA ALA A 123 -14.92 -8.10 0.80
C ALA A 123 -16.30 -7.46 1.04
N GLY A 124 -17.10 -7.29 0.00
CA GLY A 124 -18.44 -6.71 0.04
C GLY A 124 -18.49 -5.21 -0.25
N TYR A 125 -17.41 -4.63 -0.81
CA TYR A 125 -17.34 -3.20 -1.10
C TYR A 125 -17.14 -2.96 -2.60
N SER A 126 -18.09 -2.29 -3.24
CA SER A 126 -17.88 -1.76 -4.58
C SER A 126 -17.13 -0.42 -4.53
N VAL A 127 -16.45 -0.05 -5.62
CA VAL A 127 -15.79 1.26 -5.74
C VAL A 127 -16.78 2.44 -5.58
N ASP A 128 -18.04 2.23 -5.93
CA ASP A 128 -19.11 3.22 -5.84
C ASP A 128 -19.69 3.42 -4.42
N GLN A 129 -19.41 2.48 -3.50
CA GLN A 129 -19.82 2.59 -2.09
C GLN A 129 -18.82 3.39 -1.27
N ILE A 130 -17.58 3.51 -1.73
CA ILE A 130 -16.57 4.33 -1.03
C ILE A 130 -16.92 5.80 -1.25
N ASP A 131 -17.21 6.49 -0.16
CA ASP A 131 -17.51 7.93 -0.15
C ASP A 131 -16.33 8.80 0.25
N THR A 132 -15.30 8.21 0.85
CA THR A 132 -14.11 8.94 1.29
C THR A 132 -12.85 8.08 1.07
N VAL A 133 -11.85 8.65 0.43
CA VAL A 133 -10.49 8.12 0.35
C VAL A 133 -9.61 8.96 1.26
N LEU A 134 -9.02 8.36 2.29
CA LEU A 134 -8.08 9.02 3.19
C LEU A 134 -6.69 8.47 2.96
N CYS A 135 -5.73 9.31 2.56
CA CYS A 135 -4.34 8.92 2.43
C CYS A 135 -3.56 9.38 3.67
N THR A 136 -2.94 8.43 4.38
CA THR A 136 -2.12 8.73 5.56
C THR A 136 -0.92 9.58 5.19
N HIS A 137 -0.32 9.29 4.03
CA HIS A 137 0.75 10.06 3.39
C HIS A 137 0.81 9.73 1.89
N MET A 138 1.65 10.42 1.12
CA MET A 138 1.62 10.36 -0.33
C MET A 138 2.73 9.50 -0.96
N HIS A 139 3.24 8.50 -0.28
CA HIS A 139 4.11 7.50 -0.90
C HIS A 139 3.32 6.61 -1.88
N THR A 140 4.04 6.07 -2.84
CA THR A 140 3.44 5.36 -3.99
C THR A 140 2.65 4.10 -3.63
N ASP A 141 2.94 3.52 -2.49
CA ASP A 141 2.28 2.33 -1.92
C ASP A 141 1.04 2.68 -1.07
N HIS A 142 0.67 3.96 -0.98
CA HIS A 142 -0.51 4.44 -0.25
C HIS A 142 -1.55 5.13 -1.14
N VAL A 143 -1.20 5.49 -2.36
CA VAL A 143 -2.04 6.29 -3.26
C VAL A 143 -2.29 5.63 -4.63
N GLY A 144 -1.86 4.40 -4.81
CA GLY A 144 -1.85 3.73 -6.12
C GLY A 144 -3.24 3.60 -6.75
N TRP A 145 -4.21 3.07 -6.05
CA TRP A 145 -5.58 2.96 -6.53
C TRP A 145 -6.40 4.24 -6.35
N ASN A 146 -5.80 5.38 -6.02
CA ASN A 146 -6.51 6.65 -6.17
C ASN A 146 -6.95 6.87 -7.62
N THR A 147 -6.20 6.33 -8.57
CA THR A 147 -6.52 6.40 -10.00
C THR A 147 -6.42 5.03 -10.68
N ILE A 148 -7.25 4.82 -11.68
CA ILE A 148 -7.29 3.65 -12.56
C ILE A 148 -7.11 4.10 -14.01
N LEU A 149 -6.42 3.29 -14.83
CA LEU A 149 -6.25 3.55 -16.26
C LEU A 149 -7.47 3.03 -17.03
N VAL A 150 -8.18 3.94 -17.71
CA VAL A 150 -9.35 3.62 -18.53
C VAL A 150 -9.17 4.27 -19.90
N ASN A 151 -9.12 3.46 -20.97
CA ASN A 151 -8.91 3.95 -22.35
C ASN A 151 -7.72 4.94 -22.46
N ASP A 152 -6.58 4.54 -21.92
CA ASP A 152 -5.32 5.32 -21.88
C ASP A 152 -5.42 6.67 -21.13
N LYS A 153 -6.41 6.82 -20.25
CA LYS A 153 -6.56 8.00 -19.39
C LYS A 153 -6.67 7.59 -17.94
N TRP A 154 -5.99 8.35 -17.09
CA TRP A 154 -6.12 8.19 -15.64
C TRP A 154 -7.41 8.82 -15.15
N GLU A 155 -8.26 8.02 -14.52
CA GLU A 155 -9.51 8.45 -13.90
C GLU A 155 -9.49 8.14 -12.40
N PRO A 156 -10.24 8.90 -11.57
CA PRO A 156 -10.45 8.53 -10.17
C PRO A 156 -11.07 7.14 -10.08
N THR A 157 -10.49 6.24 -9.27
CA THR A 157 -11.03 4.88 -9.06
C THR A 157 -12.36 4.96 -8.30
N PHE A 158 -12.41 5.78 -7.26
CA PHE A 158 -13.58 5.97 -6.40
C PHE A 158 -14.27 7.27 -6.79
N LYS A 159 -15.06 7.24 -7.88
CA LYS A 159 -15.62 8.44 -8.53
C LYS A 159 -16.57 9.27 -7.65
N LYS A 160 -17.18 8.61 -6.64
CA LYS A 160 -18.12 9.25 -5.71
C LYS A 160 -17.44 9.76 -4.44
N ALA A 161 -16.19 9.40 -4.21
CA ALA A 161 -15.48 9.71 -3.00
C ALA A 161 -14.89 11.13 -2.98
N ASP A 162 -14.86 11.71 -1.80
CA ASP A 162 -13.96 12.82 -1.48
C ASP A 162 -12.57 12.26 -1.18
N TYR A 163 -11.52 12.87 -1.77
CA TYR A 163 -10.13 12.45 -1.54
C TYR A 163 -9.47 13.40 -0.55
N LEU A 164 -9.02 12.87 0.58
CA LEU A 164 -8.44 13.62 1.68
C LEU A 164 -6.94 13.35 1.78
N PHE A 165 -6.15 14.44 1.75
CA PHE A 165 -4.69 14.42 1.89
C PHE A 165 -4.28 15.43 2.93
N GLY A 166 -3.22 15.14 3.69
CA GLY A 166 -2.61 16.14 4.55
C GLY A 166 -2.03 17.30 3.73
N GLN A 167 -2.37 18.54 4.07
CA GLN A 167 -1.91 19.72 3.33
C GLN A 167 -0.38 19.76 3.16
N LYS A 168 0.38 19.44 4.21
CA LYS A 168 1.85 19.45 4.16
C LYS A 168 2.41 18.38 3.23
N GLU A 169 1.77 17.21 3.17
CA GLU A 169 2.12 16.14 2.23
C GLU A 169 1.89 16.58 0.79
N TRP A 170 0.74 17.20 0.53
CA TRP A 170 0.41 17.74 -0.78
C TRP A 170 1.44 18.80 -1.22
N GLU A 171 1.69 19.82 -0.39
CA GLU A 171 2.66 20.88 -0.67
C GLU A 171 4.09 20.35 -0.89
N TYR A 172 4.44 19.23 -0.23
CA TYR A 172 5.73 18.57 -0.43
C TYR A 172 5.81 17.87 -1.79
N THR A 173 4.74 17.20 -2.21
CA THR A 173 4.71 16.45 -3.48
C THR A 173 4.58 17.34 -4.71
N GLU A 174 4.02 18.56 -4.60
CA GLU A 174 4.00 19.56 -5.67
C GLU A 174 5.39 20.12 -5.99
N LYS A 175 6.35 20.00 -5.08
CA LYS A 175 7.74 20.40 -5.36
C LYS A 175 8.36 19.42 -6.35
N PRO A 176 9.14 19.89 -7.37
CA PRO A 176 9.80 19.00 -8.31
C PRO A 176 10.87 18.17 -7.59
N VAL A 177 10.47 17.03 -7.08
CA VAL A 177 11.34 16.00 -6.50
C VAL A 177 11.42 14.84 -7.48
N SER A 178 12.61 14.41 -7.75
CA SER A 178 13.04 13.60 -8.90
C SER A 178 12.53 12.15 -8.96
N TYR A 179 11.51 11.73 -8.20
CA TYR A 179 11.11 10.31 -8.21
C TYR A 179 9.64 9.98 -7.95
N THR A 180 8.70 10.89 -8.11
CA THR A 180 7.30 10.53 -7.98
C THR A 180 6.44 11.11 -9.09
N HIS A 181 6.13 10.32 -10.09
CA HIS A 181 4.97 10.56 -10.94
C HIS A 181 3.73 10.07 -10.17
N LEU A 182 3.14 10.94 -9.35
CA LEU A 182 1.87 10.69 -8.70
C LEU A 182 0.76 11.17 -9.63
N THR A 183 -0.01 10.25 -10.18
CA THR A 183 -1.30 10.56 -10.81
C THR A 183 -2.33 10.63 -9.70
N LEU A 184 -2.75 11.83 -9.33
CA LEU A 184 -3.72 12.05 -8.26
C LEU A 184 -4.99 12.70 -8.82
N PRO A 185 -6.19 12.30 -8.36
CA PRO A 185 -7.39 13.05 -8.61
C PRO A 185 -7.35 14.37 -7.82
N THR A 186 -7.52 15.48 -8.49
CA THR A 186 -7.55 16.81 -7.87
C THR A 186 -8.89 17.06 -7.21
N LYS A 187 -9.12 16.55 -6.00
CA LYS A 187 -10.27 16.95 -5.19
C LYS A 187 -9.92 16.95 -3.69
N ARG A 188 -10.02 18.13 -3.10
CA ARG A 188 -9.94 18.48 -1.68
C ARG A 188 -8.67 18.08 -0.92
N ILE A 189 -7.95 19.14 -0.55
CA ILE A 189 -6.89 19.17 0.45
C ILE A 189 -7.53 19.59 1.78
N VAL A 190 -7.22 18.91 2.87
CA VAL A 190 -7.67 19.25 4.24
C VAL A 190 -6.48 19.62 5.10
#